data_c3c608ab73813b400c5375430b5257ab
#
_entry.id   c3c608ab73813b400c5375430b5257ab
#
_cell.length_a   1.000
_cell.length_b   1.000
_cell.length_c   1.000
_cell.angle_alpha   90.00
_cell.angle_beta   90.00
_cell.angle_gamma   90.00
#
_symmetry.space_group_name_H-M   'P 1'
#
loop_
_entity.id
_entity.type
_entity.pdbx_description
1 polymer ?
#
loop_
_entity_poly.entity_id
_entity_poly.type
_entity_poly.pdbx_seq_one_letter_code
_entity_poly.pdbx_strand_id
1 'polypeptide(L)'
;FLASELVMDIRFTVKRPKSHFGTGRNAGTLKHSAPARHIVKPDLDNLVKAVMDALTKAGVWKDDSQVFECNASKVLCDSEHDQGVSVTIMEA
;
A
#
# COMPACT_ATOMS: atom_id res chain seq x y z
N PHE A 1 11.12 -17.87 12.00
CA PHE A 1 11.16 -17.01 10.81
C PHE A 1 11.25 -17.84 9.54
N LEU A 2 10.88 -17.19 8.41
CA LEU A 2 10.98 -17.82 7.09
C LEU A 2 12.43 -17.74 6.59
N ALA A 3 12.96 -18.86 6.11
CA ALA A 3 14.37 -18.94 5.70
C ALA A 3 14.54 -19.18 4.20
N SER A 4 13.46 -19.41 3.46
CA SER A 4 13.51 -19.70 2.04
C SER A 4 13.48 -18.44 1.18
N GLU A 5 13.51 -18.62 -0.13
CA GLU A 5 13.29 -17.56 -1.11
C GLU A 5 11.83 -17.13 -1.07
N LEU A 6 11.57 -15.83 -1.12
CA LEU A 6 10.24 -15.29 -0.86
C LEU A 6 9.73 -14.40 -1.99
N VAL A 7 8.42 -14.47 -2.20
CA VAL A 7 7.66 -13.54 -3.03
C VAL A 7 6.76 -12.73 -2.11
N MET A 8 6.71 -11.43 -2.29
CA MET A 8 5.85 -10.55 -1.51
C MET A 8 4.88 -9.78 -2.41
N ASP A 9 3.59 -9.82 -2.07
CA ASP A 9 2.57 -8.96 -2.66
C ASP A 9 2.12 -7.98 -1.59
N ILE A 10 2.14 -6.69 -1.90
CA ILE A 10 1.78 -5.67 -0.94
C ILE A 10 0.88 -4.60 -1.59
N ARG A 11 -0.17 -4.23 -0.88
CA ARG A 11 -1.10 -3.19 -1.32
C ARG A 11 -1.27 -2.17 -0.21
N PHE A 12 -1.00 -0.91 -0.55
CA PHE A 12 -1.26 0.22 0.33
C PHE A 12 -2.57 0.87 -0.11
N THR A 13 -3.54 0.92 0.81
CA THR A 13 -4.85 1.50 0.53
C THR A 13 -4.96 2.80 1.31
N VAL A 14 -5.13 3.91 0.59
CA VAL A 14 -5.13 5.26 1.15
C VAL A 14 -6.47 5.92 0.86
N LYS A 15 -7.07 6.53 1.88
CA LYS A 15 -8.31 7.24 1.72
C LYS A 15 -8.13 8.46 0.80
N ARG A 16 -9.06 8.66 -0.13
CA ARG A 16 -9.09 9.85 -0.97
C ARG A 16 -9.19 11.11 -0.11
N PRO A 17 -8.39 12.16 -0.41
CA PRO A 17 -8.55 13.44 0.28
C PRO A 17 -9.89 14.08 -0.10
N LYS A 18 -10.39 14.96 0.78
CA LYS A 18 -11.65 15.69 0.56
C LYS A 18 -11.66 16.45 -0.76
N SER A 19 -10.50 16.91 -1.22
CA SER A 19 -10.38 17.65 -2.47
C SER A 19 -10.77 16.85 -3.72
N HIS A 20 -10.84 15.51 -3.61
CA HIS A 20 -11.30 14.64 -4.70
C HIS A 20 -12.83 14.61 -4.84
N PHE A 21 -13.55 15.13 -3.85
CA PHE A 21 -15.01 15.14 -3.83
C PHE A 21 -15.54 16.54 -4.03
N GLY A 22 -16.80 16.66 -4.47
CA GLY A 22 -17.50 17.93 -4.56
C GLY A 22 -17.80 18.52 -3.19
N THR A 23 -18.46 19.67 -3.17
CA THR A 23 -18.86 20.38 -1.94
C THR A 23 -20.39 20.48 -1.87
N GLY A 24 -20.89 20.82 -0.69
CA GLY A 24 -22.32 20.99 -0.48
C GLY A 24 -23.09 19.70 -0.80
N ARG A 25 -24.07 19.79 -1.70
CA ARG A 25 -24.87 18.61 -2.07
C ARG A 25 -24.07 17.57 -2.87
N ASN A 26 -22.87 17.93 -3.36
CA ASN A 26 -22.00 17.02 -4.09
C ASN A 26 -20.87 16.45 -3.22
N ALA A 27 -20.94 16.62 -1.91
CA ALA A 27 -19.86 16.23 -0.99
C ALA A 27 -19.51 14.74 -1.04
N GLY A 28 -20.46 13.87 -1.39
CA GLY A 28 -20.21 12.44 -1.52
C GLY A 28 -19.88 11.99 -2.93
N THR A 29 -19.78 12.91 -3.89
CA THR A 29 -19.60 12.62 -5.30
C THR A 29 -18.18 12.96 -5.74
N LEU A 30 -17.50 12.02 -6.40
CA LEU A 30 -16.17 12.27 -6.96
C LEU A 30 -16.23 13.34 -8.05
N LYS A 31 -15.27 14.26 -8.03
CA LYS A 31 -15.07 15.23 -9.09
C LYS A 31 -14.62 14.53 -10.37
N HIS A 32 -14.96 15.08 -11.53
CA HIS A 32 -14.44 14.57 -12.82
C HIS A 32 -12.91 14.65 -12.88
N SER A 33 -12.31 15.62 -12.19
CA SER A 33 -10.87 15.82 -12.13
C SER A 33 -10.18 14.93 -11.12
N ALA A 34 -10.92 14.18 -10.28
CA ALA A 34 -10.33 13.32 -9.27
C ALA A 34 -9.49 12.23 -9.94
N PRO A 35 -8.24 12.02 -9.50
CA PRO A 35 -7.40 10.99 -10.10
C PRO A 35 -7.92 9.60 -9.76
N ALA A 36 -7.76 8.67 -10.71
CA ALA A 36 -8.11 7.26 -10.50
C ALA A 36 -7.05 6.55 -9.68
N ARG A 37 -5.81 7.04 -9.70
CA ARG A 37 -4.65 6.42 -9.06
C ARG A 37 -4.03 7.35 -8.04
N HIS A 38 -3.39 6.75 -7.02
CA HIS A 38 -2.61 7.51 -6.04
C HIS A 38 -1.21 7.75 -6.62
N ILE A 39 -0.98 8.94 -7.17
CA ILE A 39 0.27 9.30 -7.84
C ILE A 39 1.01 10.45 -7.15
N VAL A 40 0.67 10.71 -5.90
CA VAL A 40 1.33 11.71 -5.06
C VAL A 40 2.05 11.03 -3.90
N LYS A 41 2.81 11.80 -3.14
CA LYS A 41 3.49 11.25 -1.95
C LYS A 41 2.50 10.63 -0.96
N PRO A 42 2.90 9.62 -0.18
CA PRO A 42 4.26 9.06 -0.11
C PRO A 42 4.59 8.18 -1.33
N ASP A 43 5.87 8.11 -1.67
CA ASP A 43 6.33 7.31 -2.80
C ASP A 43 6.21 5.82 -2.49
N LEU A 44 5.84 5.04 -3.50
CA LEU A 44 5.62 3.60 -3.34
C LEU A 44 6.86 2.87 -2.84
N ASP A 45 8.04 3.18 -3.37
CA ASP A 45 9.29 2.53 -2.97
C ASP A 45 9.62 2.78 -1.49
N ASN A 46 9.37 4.00 -1.00
CA ASN A 46 9.58 4.32 0.41
C ASN A 46 8.62 3.55 1.32
N LEU A 47 7.37 3.38 0.90
CA LEU A 47 6.38 2.61 1.65
C LEU A 47 6.78 1.13 1.71
N VAL A 48 7.20 0.56 0.59
CA VAL A 48 7.67 -0.84 0.53
C VAL A 48 8.86 -1.03 1.45
N LYS A 49 9.84 -0.13 1.40
CA LYS A 49 11.03 -0.19 2.24
C LYS A 49 10.66 -0.17 3.73
N ALA A 50 9.76 0.72 4.12
CA ALA A 50 9.33 0.82 5.52
C ALA A 50 8.69 -0.48 6.00
N VAL A 51 7.85 -1.11 5.17
CA VAL A 51 7.21 -2.39 5.51
C VAL A 51 8.25 -3.51 5.60
N MET A 52 9.17 -3.59 4.65
CA MET A 52 10.22 -4.60 4.66
C MET A 52 11.11 -4.48 5.89
N ASP A 53 11.48 -3.24 6.27
CA ASP A 53 12.26 -2.99 7.48
C ASP A 53 11.50 -3.45 8.73
N ALA A 54 10.21 -3.17 8.80
CA ALA A 54 9.36 -3.59 9.92
C ALA A 54 9.24 -5.10 10.01
N LEU A 55 9.08 -5.79 8.89
CA LEU A 55 8.98 -7.25 8.84
C LEU A 55 10.31 -7.91 9.23
N THR A 56 11.42 -7.32 8.84
CA THR A 56 12.75 -7.79 9.26
C THR A 56 12.91 -7.67 10.76
N LYS A 57 12.56 -6.52 11.33
CA LYS A 57 12.62 -6.29 12.79
C LYS A 57 11.68 -7.21 13.56
N ALA A 58 10.54 -7.52 12.99
CA ALA A 58 9.56 -8.43 13.61
C ALA A 58 9.98 -9.90 13.53
N GLY A 59 11.02 -10.22 12.78
CA GLY A 59 11.51 -11.59 12.64
C GLY A 59 10.71 -12.46 11.72
N VAL A 60 9.98 -11.89 10.78
CA VAL A 60 9.20 -12.65 9.79
C VAL A 60 10.13 -13.46 8.88
N TRP A 61 11.24 -12.88 8.51
CA TRP A 61 12.31 -13.51 7.76
C TRP A 61 13.66 -13.16 8.38
N LYS A 62 14.71 -13.82 7.92
CA LYS A 62 16.06 -13.56 8.42
C LYS A 62 16.61 -12.25 7.85
N ASP A 63 16.40 -12.03 6.55
CA ASP A 63 16.93 -10.88 5.83
C ASP A 63 15.98 -10.54 4.68
N ASP A 64 15.75 -9.25 4.43
CA ASP A 64 14.88 -8.81 3.35
C ASP A 64 15.44 -9.16 1.95
N SER A 65 16.73 -9.47 1.86
CA SER A 65 17.32 -9.96 0.62
C SER A 65 16.75 -11.30 0.15
N GLN A 66 16.02 -12.01 1.03
CA GLN A 66 15.31 -13.23 0.66
C GLN A 66 14.14 -12.98 -0.30
N VAL A 67 13.63 -11.74 -0.33
CA VAL A 67 12.53 -11.36 -1.22
C VAL A 67 13.11 -11.08 -2.60
N PHE A 68 12.88 -11.98 -3.55
CA PHE A 68 13.39 -11.84 -4.91
C PHE A 68 12.35 -11.29 -5.88
N GLU A 69 11.09 -11.27 -5.48
CA GLU A 69 10.00 -10.71 -6.27
C GLU A 69 9.04 -9.96 -5.35
N CYS A 70 8.69 -8.75 -5.73
CA CYS A 70 7.77 -7.93 -4.96
C CYS A 70 6.80 -7.24 -5.90
N ASN A 71 5.50 -7.48 -5.70
CA ASN A 71 4.42 -6.80 -6.41
C ASN A 71 3.79 -5.80 -5.44
N ALA A 72 3.86 -4.52 -5.77
CA ALA A 72 3.41 -3.47 -4.86
C ALA A 72 2.52 -2.47 -5.60
N SER A 73 1.51 -1.97 -4.88
CA SER A 73 0.62 -0.95 -5.43
C SER A 73 0.13 -0.02 -4.33
N LYS A 74 -0.16 1.23 -4.72
CA LYS A 74 -0.91 2.18 -3.91
C LYS A 74 -2.26 2.37 -4.57
N VAL A 75 -3.33 2.21 -3.79
CA VAL A 75 -4.70 2.39 -4.29
C VAL A 75 -5.45 3.39 -3.43
N LEU A 76 -6.39 4.09 -4.04
CA LEU A 76 -7.26 5.02 -3.34
C LEU A 76 -8.54 4.30 -2.94
N CYS A 77 -9.06 4.63 -1.76
CA CYS A 77 -10.36 4.16 -1.30
C CYS A 77 -11.21 5.34 -0.83
N ASP A 78 -12.53 5.13 -0.80
CA ASP A 78 -13.47 6.17 -0.43
C ASP A 78 -13.80 6.17 1.06
N SER A 79 -13.51 5.08 1.78
CA SER A 79 -13.83 4.89 3.18
C SER A 79 -12.58 4.76 4.04
N GLU A 80 -12.58 5.38 5.22
CA GLU A 80 -11.52 5.23 6.22
C GLU A 80 -11.36 3.78 6.67
N HIS A 81 -12.45 3.01 6.65
CA HIS A 81 -12.43 1.61 7.07
C HIS A 81 -11.60 0.72 6.15
N ASP A 82 -11.39 1.17 4.91
CA ASP A 82 -10.63 0.41 3.93
C ASP A 82 -9.15 0.79 3.88
N GLN A 83 -8.74 1.79 4.67
CA GLN A 83 -7.33 2.18 4.75
C GLN A 83 -6.49 1.09 5.41
N GLY A 84 -5.28 0.93 4.92
CA GLY A 84 -4.34 0.02 5.53
C GLY A 84 -3.34 -0.56 4.57
N VAL A 85 -2.67 -1.60 5.05
CA VAL A 85 -1.66 -2.32 4.29
C VAL A 85 -2.02 -3.80 4.29
N SER A 86 -2.07 -4.39 3.12
CA SER A 86 -2.28 -5.82 2.95
C SER A 86 -0.98 -6.42 2.43
N VAL A 87 -0.43 -7.38 3.15
CA VAL A 87 0.84 -8.03 2.79
C VAL A 87 0.61 -9.53 2.71
N THR A 88 1.02 -10.12 1.60
CA THR A 88 1.04 -11.56 1.43
C THR A 88 2.48 -11.98 1.12
N ILE A 89 2.98 -12.93 1.88
CA ILE A 89 4.33 -13.46 1.72
C ILE A 89 4.21 -14.94 1.40
N MET A 90 4.85 -15.35 0.31
CA MET A 90 4.80 -16.72 -0.18
C MET A 90 6.22 -17.26 -0.30
N GLU A 91 6.41 -18.50 0.13
CA GLU A 91 7.66 -19.22 -0.10
C GLU A 91 7.67 -19.76 -1.53
N ALA A 92 8.80 -19.55 -2.19
CA ALA A 92 8.97 -20.04 -3.56
C ALA A 92 9.25 -21.55 -3.60
#